data_273aa2e2fe857cfbdd2d3f4eda5bc94e
#
_entry.id   273aa2e2fe857cfbdd2d3f4eda5bc94e
#
_cell.length_a   1.000
_cell.length_b   1.000
_cell.length_c   1.000
_cell.angle_alpha   90.00
_cell.angle_beta   90.00
_cell.angle_gamma   90.00
#
_symmetry.space_group_name_H-M   'P 1'
#
loop_
_entity.id
_entity.type
_entity.pdbx_description
1 polymer ?
#
loop_
_entity_poly.entity_id
_entity_poly.type
_entity_poly.pdbx_seq_one_letter_code
_entity_poly.pdbx_strand_id
1 'polypeptide(L)'
;GDNTCPFQSNGSAPIDEGKNRKWYDAQRTSANTNDLRGKILRIRPTNNGGYTIPKGNLFPKGTAKTRPEIYVMGCRNPYRISIDQKTNYLYWGKVGPDAGNDSNRGPRGYDEINQARKAGNFGWPYFSANNKAYTDYDFLEKKTGEKFNFEKPINTSINNTGLTELPPAQPAFWHYPRASACAGPVFYSDLFPKGQGGLPEQLDGCLIAYDWTTTRIRLIKLDDKGNIEWNEPWLGKYRFVHPGDMAMGPKGELFILEYGSAWYDGKDGKLKRVTYSKTPQAIAVSPSDPRMKGLPKDHPGTKLIAETTCLACHNTTQKSIGPTYRDVAGKYAKDPNSIEMLANKVIKGGVGVWGEQPMPPHPQHNIEETRQMVEAILRVRKK
;
A
#
# COMPACT_ATOMS: atom_id res chain seq x y z
N GLY A 1 -13.74 -5.87 -16.52
CA GLY A 1 -15.01 -5.34 -16.10
C GLY A 1 -14.86 -3.96 -15.52
N ASP A 2 -15.62 -3.01 -15.99
CA ASP A 2 -15.51 -1.61 -15.60
C ASP A 2 -16.69 -1.22 -14.70
N ASN A 3 -16.41 -0.53 -13.59
CA ASN A 3 -17.47 0.02 -12.74
C ASN A 3 -18.07 1.30 -13.28
N THR A 4 -17.38 1.97 -14.18
CA THR A 4 -17.83 3.25 -14.75
C THR A 4 -18.88 3.05 -15.81
N CYS A 5 -19.50 1.87 -15.86
CA CYS A 5 -20.58 1.55 -16.75
C CYS A 5 -21.67 2.64 -16.68
N PRO A 6 -21.96 3.34 -17.78
CA PRO A 6 -22.97 4.39 -17.80
C PRO A 6 -24.38 3.86 -17.57
N PHE A 7 -24.58 2.53 -17.63
CA PHE A 7 -25.85 1.85 -17.43
C PHE A 7 -26.10 1.43 -15.97
N GLN A 8 -25.52 2.16 -15.01
CA GLN A 8 -25.90 2.06 -13.60
C GLN A 8 -25.54 0.75 -12.91
N SER A 9 -24.28 0.32 -13.04
CA SER A 9 -23.77 -0.71 -12.13
C SER A 9 -23.80 -0.28 -10.67
N ASN A 10 -23.97 1.02 -10.41
CA ASN A 10 -23.89 1.63 -9.06
C ASN A 10 -22.64 1.19 -8.27
N GLY A 11 -21.56 0.92 -8.99
CA GLY A 11 -20.33 0.38 -8.43
C GLY A 11 -20.38 -1.09 -8.02
N SER A 12 -21.50 -1.80 -8.28
CA SER A 12 -21.62 -3.23 -8.07
C SER A 12 -21.03 -4.03 -9.25
N ALA A 13 -21.12 -5.37 -9.19
CA ALA A 13 -20.63 -6.25 -10.26
C ALA A 13 -21.24 -5.89 -11.62
N PRO A 14 -20.41 -5.62 -12.65
CA PRO A 14 -20.88 -5.36 -14.00
C PRO A 14 -21.12 -6.69 -14.71
N ILE A 15 -22.38 -7.11 -14.80
CA ILE A 15 -22.85 -8.33 -15.44
C ILE A 15 -23.95 -8.02 -16.46
N ASP A 16 -23.80 -6.91 -17.20
CA ASP A 16 -24.81 -6.41 -18.14
C ASP A 16 -24.71 -7.13 -19.49
N GLU A 17 -25.69 -7.98 -19.77
CA GLU A 17 -25.81 -8.75 -20.99
C GLU A 17 -26.68 -8.08 -22.09
N GLY A 18 -27.13 -6.85 -21.86
CA GLY A 18 -27.98 -6.09 -22.75
C GLY A 18 -27.38 -5.93 -24.16
N LYS A 19 -28.23 -5.74 -25.15
CA LYS A 19 -27.82 -5.53 -26.55
C LYS A 19 -26.82 -4.36 -26.63
N ASN A 20 -25.67 -4.60 -27.28
CA ASN A 20 -24.56 -3.65 -27.41
C ASN A 20 -23.84 -3.28 -26.08
N ARG A 21 -24.05 -4.04 -24.97
CA ARG A 21 -23.46 -3.77 -23.67
C ARG A 21 -22.43 -4.80 -23.22
N LYS A 22 -22.01 -5.71 -24.09
CA LYS A 22 -21.02 -6.76 -23.79
C LYS A 22 -19.71 -6.25 -23.17
N TRP A 23 -19.40 -4.96 -23.33
CA TRP A 23 -18.21 -4.33 -22.74
C TRP A 23 -18.35 -4.10 -21.22
N TYR A 24 -19.58 -4.11 -20.73
CA TYR A 24 -19.95 -3.94 -19.32
C TYR A 24 -20.29 -5.28 -18.64
N ASP A 25 -19.97 -6.39 -19.31
CA ASP A 25 -20.17 -7.74 -18.81
C ASP A 25 -18.83 -8.38 -18.45
N ALA A 26 -18.49 -8.41 -17.14
CA ALA A 26 -17.27 -9.03 -16.63
C ALA A 26 -17.34 -10.58 -16.66
N GLN A 27 -18.52 -11.16 -16.88
CA GLN A 27 -18.69 -12.60 -17.10
C GLN A 27 -18.01 -13.03 -18.40
N ARG A 28 -18.01 -12.17 -19.41
CA ARG A 28 -17.31 -12.35 -20.69
C ARG A 28 -15.78 -12.39 -20.53
N THR A 29 -15.23 -11.82 -19.46
CA THR A 29 -13.80 -11.69 -19.23
C THR A 29 -13.33 -12.45 -17.99
N SER A 30 -13.45 -11.87 -16.80
CA SER A 30 -12.89 -12.41 -15.55
C SER A 30 -13.43 -13.80 -15.19
N ALA A 31 -14.71 -14.07 -15.43
CA ALA A 31 -15.35 -15.36 -15.20
C ALA A 31 -15.33 -16.29 -16.44
N ASN A 32 -14.74 -15.87 -17.55
CA ASN A 32 -14.67 -16.69 -18.76
C ASN A 32 -13.36 -17.48 -18.79
N THR A 33 -13.44 -18.79 -18.74
CA THR A 33 -12.28 -19.68 -18.73
C THR A 33 -11.50 -19.71 -20.05
N ASN A 34 -12.09 -19.17 -21.13
CA ASN A 34 -11.48 -19.07 -22.47
C ASN A 34 -11.00 -17.64 -22.81
N ASP A 35 -10.88 -16.76 -21.81
CA ASP A 35 -10.42 -15.38 -21.98
C ASP A 35 -9.27 -15.09 -21.00
N LEU A 36 -8.25 -14.34 -21.44
CA LEU A 36 -7.07 -14.05 -20.62
C LEU A 36 -7.20 -12.77 -19.77
N ARG A 37 -8.26 -11.98 -19.95
CA ARG A 37 -8.53 -10.76 -19.16
C ARG A 37 -9.09 -11.10 -17.78
N GLY A 38 -8.71 -10.33 -16.77
CA GLY A 38 -9.10 -10.58 -15.37
C GLY A 38 -8.45 -11.85 -14.81
N LYS A 39 -7.20 -12.10 -15.20
CA LYS A 39 -6.41 -13.29 -14.87
C LYS A 39 -5.01 -12.91 -14.41
N ILE A 40 -4.34 -13.84 -13.71
CA ILE A 40 -2.88 -13.87 -13.60
C ILE A 40 -2.42 -15.13 -14.35
N LEU A 41 -1.51 -14.93 -15.29
CA LEU A 41 -1.04 -15.97 -16.18
C LEU A 41 0.29 -16.53 -15.67
N ARG A 42 0.51 -17.84 -15.85
CA ARG A 42 1.79 -18.48 -15.55
C ARG A 42 2.28 -19.25 -16.76
N ILE A 43 3.37 -18.80 -17.32
CA ILE A 43 4.04 -19.36 -18.50
C ILE A 43 5.53 -19.53 -18.22
N ARG A 44 6.21 -20.34 -19.01
CA ARG A 44 7.67 -20.44 -19.03
C ARG A 44 8.18 -19.95 -20.39
N PRO A 45 8.82 -18.79 -20.46
CA PRO A 45 9.42 -18.31 -21.70
C PRO A 45 10.46 -19.27 -22.25
N THR A 46 10.64 -19.29 -23.56
CA THR A 46 11.66 -20.06 -24.27
C THR A 46 12.63 -19.12 -24.99
N ASN A 47 13.85 -19.58 -25.27
CA ASN A 47 14.91 -18.76 -25.87
C ASN A 47 14.58 -18.28 -27.30
N ASN A 48 13.61 -18.90 -27.97
CA ASN A 48 13.18 -18.56 -29.33
C ASN A 48 11.95 -17.62 -29.38
N GLY A 49 11.64 -16.93 -28.29
CA GLY A 49 10.54 -15.97 -28.21
C GLY A 49 9.14 -16.57 -28.00
N GLY A 50 9.05 -17.90 -27.81
CA GLY A 50 7.81 -18.58 -27.44
C GLY A 50 7.67 -18.81 -25.95
N TYR A 51 6.72 -19.64 -25.56
CA TYR A 51 6.54 -20.10 -24.17
C TYR A 51 5.96 -21.52 -24.11
N THR A 52 6.13 -22.14 -22.95
CA THR A 52 5.48 -23.39 -22.59
C THR A 52 4.58 -23.21 -21.38
N ILE A 53 3.65 -24.15 -21.20
CA ILE A 53 2.72 -24.14 -20.06
C ILE A 53 3.30 -25.03 -18.96
N PRO A 54 3.65 -24.48 -17.78
CA PRO A 54 4.11 -25.31 -16.66
C PRO A 54 2.95 -26.14 -16.08
N LYS A 55 3.28 -27.30 -15.50
CA LYS A 55 2.29 -28.12 -14.77
C LYS A 55 1.70 -27.34 -13.59
N GLY A 56 0.41 -27.57 -13.27
CA GLY A 56 -0.26 -26.99 -12.12
C GLY A 56 -0.90 -25.62 -12.39
N ASN A 57 -1.07 -25.20 -13.63
CA ASN A 57 -2.03 -24.15 -13.99
C ASN A 57 -3.47 -24.65 -13.80
N LEU A 58 -4.42 -23.73 -13.81
CA LEU A 58 -5.82 -24.01 -13.47
C LEU A 58 -6.48 -25.02 -14.43
N PHE A 59 -6.12 -24.92 -15.70
CA PHE A 59 -6.66 -25.82 -16.74
C PHE A 59 -5.51 -26.56 -17.44
N PRO A 60 -5.59 -27.89 -17.55
CA PRO A 60 -4.65 -28.67 -18.36
C PRO A 60 -4.66 -28.23 -19.82
N LYS A 61 -3.49 -28.32 -20.48
CA LYS A 61 -3.42 -28.08 -21.94
C LYS A 61 -4.36 -29.04 -22.71
N GLY A 62 -5.12 -28.47 -23.63
CA GLY A 62 -6.08 -29.23 -24.44
C GLY A 62 -7.49 -29.35 -23.84
N THR A 63 -7.72 -28.83 -22.63
CA THR A 63 -9.09 -28.75 -22.08
C THR A 63 -9.95 -27.80 -22.92
N ALA A 64 -11.02 -28.28 -23.48
CA ALA A 64 -11.92 -27.49 -24.31
C ALA A 64 -12.49 -26.28 -23.56
N LYS A 65 -12.70 -25.16 -24.26
CA LYS A 65 -13.24 -23.91 -23.71
C LYS A 65 -12.42 -23.30 -22.56
N THR A 66 -11.11 -23.59 -22.50
CA THR A 66 -10.21 -23.03 -21.45
C THR A 66 -8.91 -22.52 -22.06
N ARG A 67 -8.21 -21.69 -21.30
CA ARG A 67 -6.88 -21.21 -21.63
C ARG A 67 -5.86 -21.78 -20.62
N PRO A 68 -4.90 -22.58 -21.08
CA PRO A 68 -3.94 -23.27 -20.20
C PRO A 68 -2.94 -22.32 -19.54
N GLU A 69 -2.80 -21.07 -20.00
CA GLU A 69 -1.98 -20.04 -19.40
C GLU A 69 -2.51 -19.58 -18.03
N ILE A 70 -3.78 -19.79 -17.74
CA ILE A 70 -4.45 -19.27 -16.54
C ILE A 70 -3.93 -19.98 -15.29
N TYR A 71 -3.34 -19.22 -14.38
CA TYR A 71 -3.01 -19.64 -13.02
C TYR A 71 -4.08 -19.17 -12.04
N VAL A 72 -4.45 -17.87 -12.11
CA VAL A 72 -5.54 -17.29 -11.34
C VAL A 72 -6.61 -16.74 -12.28
N MET A 73 -7.88 -16.99 -11.98
CA MET A 73 -9.02 -16.34 -12.62
C MET A 73 -9.88 -15.61 -11.58
N GLY A 74 -10.86 -14.84 -12.05
CA GLY A 74 -11.78 -14.13 -11.16
C GLY A 74 -11.18 -12.87 -10.53
N CYS A 75 -10.37 -12.13 -11.28
CA CYS A 75 -9.83 -10.85 -10.85
C CYS A 75 -10.53 -9.68 -11.54
N ARG A 76 -10.86 -8.61 -10.77
CA ARG A 76 -11.29 -7.34 -11.34
C ARG A 76 -10.09 -6.54 -11.88
N ASN A 77 -9.18 -6.21 -11.01
CA ASN A 77 -7.94 -5.51 -11.33
C ASN A 77 -6.82 -6.00 -10.41
N PRO A 78 -6.07 -7.04 -10.79
CA PRO A 78 -4.87 -7.48 -10.05
C PRO A 78 -3.76 -6.47 -10.32
N TYR A 79 -3.63 -5.47 -9.45
CA TYR A 79 -2.83 -4.29 -9.72
C TYR A 79 -1.33 -4.51 -9.51
N ARG A 80 -0.93 -5.09 -8.38
CA ARG A 80 0.46 -5.45 -8.08
C ARG A 80 0.52 -6.86 -7.57
N ILE A 81 1.50 -7.60 -8.07
CA ILE A 81 1.73 -9.01 -7.70
C ILE A 81 3.11 -9.19 -7.10
N SER A 82 3.24 -10.15 -6.21
CA SER A 82 4.51 -10.56 -5.59
C SER A 82 4.53 -12.08 -5.41
N ILE A 83 5.71 -12.68 -5.56
CA ILE A 83 5.93 -14.10 -5.30
C ILE A 83 6.81 -14.20 -4.06
N ASP A 84 6.34 -14.93 -3.06
CA ASP A 84 7.12 -15.26 -1.88
C ASP A 84 8.26 -16.21 -2.27
N GLN A 85 9.48 -15.81 -1.98
CA GLN A 85 10.69 -16.52 -2.40
C GLN A 85 10.91 -17.86 -1.65
N LYS A 86 10.31 -18.04 -0.47
CA LYS A 86 10.41 -19.28 0.31
C LYS A 86 9.31 -20.27 -0.01
N THR A 87 8.06 -19.81 -0.12
CA THR A 87 6.90 -20.68 -0.31
C THR A 87 6.45 -20.82 -1.77
N ASN A 88 6.91 -19.92 -2.65
CA ASN A 88 6.39 -19.73 -4.00
C ASN A 88 4.88 -19.38 -4.04
N TYR A 89 4.30 -18.92 -2.94
CA TYR A 89 2.94 -18.42 -2.95
C TYR A 89 2.88 -17.09 -3.69
N LEU A 90 1.83 -16.93 -4.48
CA LEU A 90 1.55 -15.70 -5.20
C LEU A 90 0.65 -14.79 -4.35
N TYR A 91 1.07 -13.56 -4.14
CA TYR A 91 0.28 -12.51 -3.52
C TYR A 91 -0.05 -11.42 -4.54
N TRP A 92 -1.25 -10.84 -4.44
CA TRP A 92 -1.59 -9.66 -5.25
C TRP A 92 -2.65 -8.81 -4.55
N GLY A 93 -2.60 -7.51 -4.84
CA GLY A 93 -3.68 -6.60 -4.51
C GLY A 93 -4.73 -6.65 -5.62
N LYS A 94 -6.00 -6.72 -5.25
CA LYS A 94 -7.13 -6.62 -6.18
C LYS A 94 -7.94 -5.38 -5.86
N VAL A 95 -7.91 -4.39 -6.76
CA VAL A 95 -8.77 -3.21 -6.66
C VAL A 95 -10.20 -3.61 -6.95
N GLY A 96 -11.03 -3.46 -5.94
CA GLY A 96 -12.42 -3.87 -5.93
C GLY A 96 -13.38 -2.88 -6.60
N PRO A 97 -14.66 -3.15 -6.58
CA PRO A 97 -15.70 -2.29 -7.13
C PRO A 97 -15.97 -1.07 -6.25
N ASP A 98 -16.61 -0.04 -6.83
CA ASP A 98 -16.75 1.28 -6.19
C ASP A 98 -18.04 1.45 -5.37
N ALA A 99 -18.86 0.42 -5.21
CA ALA A 99 -20.09 0.50 -4.41
C ALA A 99 -19.80 0.95 -2.96
N GLY A 100 -20.38 2.07 -2.56
CA GLY A 100 -20.17 2.66 -1.22
C GLY A 100 -20.85 1.89 -0.10
N ASN A 101 -21.96 1.20 -0.40
CA ASN A 101 -22.80 0.50 0.57
C ASN A 101 -23.24 -0.87 0.03
N ASP A 102 -23.65 -1.75 0.94
CA ASP A 102 -24.35 -2.97 0.59
C ASP A 102 -25.71 -2.62 -0.01
N SER A 103 -26.18 -3.44 -0.95
CA SER A 103 -27.49 -3.27 -1.62
C SER A 103 -28.11 -4.61 -1.92
N ASN A 104 -29.33 -4.61 -2.49
CA ASN A 104 -29.96 -5.83 -3.00
C ASN A 104 -29.18 -6.49 -4.15
N ARG A 105 -28.23 -5.79 -4.77
CA ARG A 105 -27.33 -6.31 -5.80
C ARG A 105 -26.08 -6.98 -5.24
N GLY A 106 -25.83 -6.85 -3.97
CA GLY A 106 -24.70 -7.49 -3.29
C GLY A 106 -23.92 -6.55 -2.36
N PRO A 107 -22.70 -6.95 -1.97
CA PRO A 107 -21.87 -6.23 -1.03
C PRO A 107 -21.37 -4.90 -1.59
N ARG A 108 -21.02 -3.98 -0.68
CA ARG A 108 -20.21 -2.81 -0.98
C ARG A 108 -18.87 -3.22 -1.59
N GLY A 109 -18.17 -2.26 -2.17
CA GLY A 109 -16.82 -2.48 -2.69
C GLY A 109 -15.83 -2.84 -1.59
N TYR A 110 -15.08 -3.90 -1.82
CA TYR A 110 -13.94 -4.32 -1.02
C TYR A 110 -12.72 -4.43 -1.90
N ASP A 111 -11.63 -3.90 -1.41
CA ASP A 111 -10.30 -4.17 -1.91
C ASP A 111 -9.73 -5.38 -1.20
N GLU A 112 -8.85 -6.13 -1.87
CA GLU A 112 -8.40 -7.40 -1.38
C GLU A 112 -6.89 -7.55 -1.53
N ILE A 113 -6.27 -8.13 -0.52
CA ILE A 113 -5.01 -8.84 -0.67
C ILE A 113 -5.35 -10.32 -0.82
N ASN A 114 -4.89 -10.92 -1.88
CA ASN A 114 -5.13 -12.31 -2.19
C ASN A 114 -3.85 -13.14 -2.10
N GLN A 115 -3.99 -14.41 -1.79
CA GLN A 115 -2.91 -15.39 -1.74
C GLN A 115 -3.32 -16.63 -2.55
N ALA A 116 -2.51 -17.01 -3.54
CA ALA A 116 -2.67 -18.29 -4.23
C ALA A 116 -1.52 -19.25 -3.86
N ARG A 117 -1.86 -20.32 -3.16
CA ARG A 117 -0.96 -21.46 -2.86
C ARG A 117 -0.95 -22.47 -4.00
N LYS A 118 -1.99 -22.45 -4.81
CA LYS A 118 -2.20 -23.23 -6.04
C LYS A 118 -3.09 -22.44 -6.99
N ALA A 119 -3.17 -22.84 -8.23
CA ALA A 119 -4.06 -22.24 -9.21
C ALA A 119 -5.54 -22.26 -8.73
N GLY A 120 -6.30 -21.21 -9.03
CA GLY A 120 -7.68 -21.10 -8.54
C GLY A 120 -8.50 -19.97 -9.13
N ASN A 121 -9.79 -19.97 -8.75
CA ASN A 121 -10.74 -18.91 -9.05
C ASN A 121 -10.93 -18.02 -7.82
N PHE A 122 -10.82 -16.68 -7.97
CA PHE A 122 -10.95 -15.69 -6.90
C PHE A 122 -12.18 -14.81 -7.04
N GLY A 123 -13.18 -15.33 -7.71
CA GLY A 123 -14.58 -15.03 -7.56
C GLY A 123 -15.16 -13.90 -8.40
N TRP A 124 -14.40 -12.91 -8.84
CA TRP A 124 -14.97 -11.81 -9.62
C TRP A 124 -15.53 -12.25 -10.98
N PRO A 125 -16.71 -11.81 -11.40
CA PRO A 125 -17.55 -10.73 -10.84
C PRO A 125 -18.61 -11.19 -9.81
N TYR A 126 -18.66 -12.43 -9.45
CA TYR A 126 -19.73 -13.00 -8.64
C TYR A 126 -19.55 -12.83 -7.13
N PHE A 127 -18.28 -12.67 -6.69
CA PHE A 127 -17.93 -12.57 -5.26
C PHE A 127 -16.88 -11.49 -5.01
N SER A 128 -16.91 -10.98 -3.81
CA SER A 128 -15.90 -10.07 -3.27
C SER A 128 -15.60 -10.42 -1.80
N ALA A 129 -14.43 -9.99 -1.29
CA ALA A 129 -14.01 -10.21 0.09
C ALA A 129 -14.02 -11.70 0.47
N ASN A 130 -14.62 -12.06 1.61
CA ASN A 130 -14.76 -13.44 2.05
C ASN A 130 -15.95 -14.12 1.37
N ASN A 131 -15.87 -14.26 0.04
CA ASN A 131 -16.92 -14.82 -0.82
C ASN A 131 -18.32 -14.20 -0.60
N LYS A 132 -18.37 -12.89 -0.29
CA LYS A 132 -19.63 -12.16 -0.27
C LYS A 132 -20.22 -12.14 -1.66
N ALA A 133 -21.39 -12.77 -1.82
CA ALA A 133 -22.02 -12.95 -3.11
C ALA A 133 -22.72 -11.69 -3.62
N TYR A 134 -22.53 -11.39 -4.88
CA TYR A 134 -23.44 -10.56 -5.66
C TYR A 134 -24.67 -11.37 -6.05
N THR A 135 -25.71 -10.70 -6.52
CA THR A 135 -26.90 -11.32 -7.10
C THR A 135 -26.83 -11.25 -8.61
N ASP A 136 -27.45 -12.19 -9.26
CA ASP A 136 -27.82 -12.00 -10.66
C ASP A 136 -28.70 -10.77 -10.81
N TYR A 137 -28.59 -10.04 -11.93
CA TYR A 137 -29.31 -8.79 -12.10
C TYR A 137 -29.65 -8.53 -13.55
N ASP A 138 -30.95 -8.47 -13.80
CA ASP A 138 -31.46 -8.03 -15.09
C ASP A 138 -31.38 -6.49 -15.18
N PHE A 139 -30.51 -5.99 -16.04
CA PHE A 139 -30.31 -4.55 -16.22
C PHE A 139 -31.44 -3.89 -17.04
N LEU A 140 -32.20 -4.67 -17.81
CA LEU A 140 -33.29 -4.16 -18.61
C LEU A 140 -34.54 -3.96 -17.74
N GLU A 141 -34.91 -5.01 -17.02
CA GLU A 141 -36.06 -5.02 -16.12
C GLU A 141 -35.74 -4.44 -14.75
N LYS A 142 -34.47 -4.13 -14.46
CA LYS A 142 -33.96 -3.66 -13.16
C LYS A 142 -34.33 -4.61 -12.01
N LYS A 143 -34.33 -5.90 -12.29
CA LYS A 143 -34.77 -6.92 -11.35
C LYS A 143 -33.57 -7.66 -10.76
N THR A 144 -33.56 -7.78 -9.44
CA THR A 144 -32.60 -8.59 -8.70
C THR A 144 -33.03 -10.05 -8.72
N GLY A 145 -32.11 -10.93 -9.13
CA GLY A 145 -32.24 -12.38 -9.10
C GLY A 145 -31.62 -13.02 -7.87
N GLU A 146 -31.26 -14.29 -7.98
CA GLU A 146 -30.66 -15.07 -6.92
C GLU A 146 -29.18 -14.72 -6.70
N LYS A 147 -28.66 -15.03 -5.50
CA LYS A 147 -27.24 -14.90 -5.17
C LYS A 147 -26.44 -16.00 -5.87
N PHE A 148 -25.27 -15.64 -6.37
CA PHE A 148 -24.33 -16.64 -6.89
C PHE A 148 -23.83 -17.57 -5.78
N ASN A 149 -23.58 -18.84 -6.14
CA ASN A 149 -23.04 -19.85 -5.22
C ASN A 149 -21.51 -19.96 -5.41
N PHE A 150 -20.74 -19.74 -4.34
CA PHE A 150 -19.27 -19.74 -4.41
C PHE A 150 -18.66 -21.15 -4.54
N GLU A 151 -19.34 -22.18 -4.09
CA GLU A 151 -18.89 -23.57 -4.22
C GLU A 151 -19.06 -24.07 -5.66
N LYS A 152 -20.09 -23.56 -6.33
CA LYS A 152 -20.43 -23.92 -7.71
C LYS A 152 -20.85 -22.68 -8.51
N PRO A 153 -19.90 -21.80 -8.86
CA PRO A 153 -20.24 -20.61 -9.64
C PRO A 153 -20.65 -21.01 -11.07
N ILE A 154 -21.71 -20.41 -11.57
CA ILE A 154 -22.24 -20.69 -12.92
C ILE A 154 -22.14 -19.40 -13.74
N ASN A 155 -21.58 -19.53 -14.94
CA ASN A 155 -21.50 -18.45 -15.93
C ASN A 155 -22.39 -18.81 -17.13
N THR A 156 -23.62 -18.32 -17.10
CA THR A 156 -24.62 -18.51 -18.16
C THR A 156 -24.69 -17.34 -19.13
N SER A 157 -23.79 -16.36 -19.01
CA SER A 157 -23.79 -15.18 -19.88
C SER A 157 -23.79 -15.58 -21.37
N ILE A 158 -24.62 -14.90 -22.15
CA ILE A 158 -24.63 -15.02 -23.63
C ILE A 158 -23.27 -14.61 -24.23
N ASN A 159 -22.42 -13.90 -23.49
CA ASN A 159 -21.10 -13.50 -23.91
C ASN A 159 -20.00 -14.48 -23.45
N ASN A 160 -20.34 -15.56 -22.74
CA ASN A 160 -19.39 -16.57 -22.29
C ASN A 160 -18.99 -17.52 -23.42
N THR A 161 -17.68 -17.65 -23.65
CA THR A 161 -17.13 -18.65 -24.60
C THR A 161 -16.41 -19.80 -23.88
N GLY A 162 -16.38 -19.74 -22.55
CA GLY A 162 -15.72 -20.69 -21.67
C GLY A 162 -16.65 -21.79 -21.16
N LEU A 163 -16.26 -22.39 -20.04
CA LEU A 163 -17.07 -23.33 -19.28
C LEU A 163 -18.25 -22.59 -18.62
N THR A 164 -19.40 -23.29 -18.53
CA THR A 164 -20.57 -22.80 -17.80
C THR A 164 -20.36 -22.97 -16.30
N GLU A 165 -19.92 -24.13 -15.83
CA GLU A 165 -19.58 -24.39 -14.45
C GLU A 165 -18.11 -24.00 -14.21
N LEU A 166 -17.87 -23.14 -13.23
CA LEU A 166 -16.54 -22.62 -12.91
C LEU A 166 -15.96 -23.34 -11.70
N PRO A 167 -14.62 -23.36 -11.53
CA PRO A 167 -14.01 -23.81 -10.29
C PRO A 167 -14.55 -23.03 -9.09
N PRO A 168 -14.68 -23.66 -7.91
CA PRO A 168 -15.09 -22.99 -6.67
C PRO A 168 -14.31 -21.71 -6.40
N ALA A 169 -15.00 -20.67 -5.92
CA ALA A 169 -14.36 -19.41 -5.61
C ALA A 169 -13.62 -19.47 -4.28
N GLN A 170 -12.38 -18.99 -4.27
CA GLN A 170 -11.58 -18.83 -3.06
C GLN A 170 -11.81 -17.46 -2.46
N PRO A 171 -11.91 -17.34 -1.10
CA PRO A 171 -12.05 -16.06 -0.43
C PRO A 171 -10.76 -15.25 -0.51
N ALA A 172 -10.88 -13.94 -0.32
CA ALA A 172 -9.72 -13.07 -0.15
C ALA A 172 -8.90 -13.48 1.09
N PHE A 173 -7.59 -13.36 0.99
CA PHE A 173 -6.68 -13.59 2.11
C PHE A 173 -6.87 -12.53 3.21
N TRP A 174 -7.01 -11.27 2.81
CA TRP A 174 -7.40 -10.14 3.63
C TRP A 174 -8.17 -9.13 2.80
N HIS A 175 -9.15 -8.44 3.39
CA HIS A 175 -9.96 -7.46 2.69
C HIS A 175 -10.34 -6.28 3.58
N TYR A 176 -10.63 -5.16 2.96
CA TYR A 176 -11.03 -3.92 3.63
C TYR A 176 -11.91 -3.08 2.70
N PRO A 177 -12.68 -2.11 3.26
CA PRO A 177 -13.52 -1.25 2.44
C PRO A 177 -12.71 -0.47 1.41
N ARG A 178 -13.35 -0.18 0.31
CA ARG A 178 -12.90 0.56 -0.88
C ARG A 178 -11.64 1.42 -0.71
N ALA A 179 -10.62 1.09 -1.49
CA ALA A 179 -9.32 1.74 -1.52
C ALA A 179 -8.60 1.39 -2.85
N SER A 180 -7.31 1.05 -2.85
CA SER A 180 -6.59 0.52 -4.01
C SER A 180 -5.48 -0.42 -3.55
N ALA A 181 -5.86 -1.64 -3.23
CA ALA A 181 -5.00 -2.66 -2.64
C ALA A 181 -3.84 -3.08 -3.57
N CYS A 182 -2.65 -3.12 -3.00
CA CYS A 182 -1.42 -3.58 -3.65
C CYS A 182 -0.67 -4.54 -2.72
N ALA A 183 -0.09 -5.60 -3.30
CA ALA A 183 0.82 -6.49 -2.59
C ALA A 183 2.27 -6.16 -2.97
N GLY A 184 3.10 -5.94 -1.97
CA GLY A 184 4.55 -5.85 -2.08
C GLY A 184 5.23 -7.18 -1.73
N PRO A 185 6.54 -7.18 -1.48
CA PRO A 185 7.29 -8.38 -1.17
C PRO A 185 6.97 -8.96 0.21
N VAL A 186 7.21 -10.27 0.36
CA VAL A 186 7.40 -10.90 1.68
C VAL A 186 8.88 -10.76 2.04
N PHE A 187 9.15 -10.24 3.23
CA PHE A 187 10.52 -10.01 3.69
C PHE A 187 11.06 -11.19 4.49
N TYR A 188 12.31 -11.55 4.23
CA TYR A 188 13.09 -12.52 4.99
C TYR A 188 14.55 -12.04 5.07
N SER A 189 15.03 -11.78 6.29
CA SER A 189 16.36 -11.23 6.53
C SER A 189 17.50 -12.15 6.09
N ASP A 190 17.28 -13.46 6.14
CA ASP A 190 18.25 -14.48 5.74
C ASP A 190 18.53 -14.54 4.22
N LEU A 191 17.70 -13.88 3.42
CA LEU A 191 17.93 -13.74 1.97
C LEU A 191 18.89 -12.60 1.63
N PHE A 192 19.36 -11.82 2.62
CA PHE A 192 20.17 -10.62 2.40
C PHE A 192 21.42 -10.58 3.28
N PRO A 193 22.46 -9.82 2.87
CA PRO A 193 23.67 -9.65 3.66
C PRO A 193 23.40 -8.97 5.00
N LYS A 194 23.90 -9.54 6.10
CA LYS A 194 23.74 -8.98 7.44
C LYS A 194 24.49 -7.65 7.61
N GLY A 195 23.92 -6.73 8.39
CA GLY A 195 24.59 -5.50 8.81
C GLY A 195 24.73 -4.41 7.74
N GLN A 196 24.09 -4.56 6.57
CA GLN A 196 24.20 -3.59 5.46
C GLN A 196 23.01 -2.62 5.34
N GLY A 197 22.22 -2.43 6.43
CA GLY A 197 21.11 -1.47 6.45
C GLY A 197 19.79 -2.01 5.88
N GLY A 198 19.67 -3.33 5.72
CA GLY A 198 18.40 -3.98 5.38
C GLY A 198 17.36 -3.84 6.49
N LEU A 199 16.13 -4.24 6.21
CA LEU A 199 15.06 -4.29 7.20
C LEU A 199 15.43 -5.25 8.35
N PRO A 200 14.94 -5.04 9.58
CA PRO A 200 15.34 -5.83 10.74
C PRO A 200 14.66 -7.20 10.77
N GLU A 201 15.32 -8.18 11.40
CA GLU A 201 14.85 -9.59 11.54
C GLU A 201 13.44 -9.72 12.14
N GLN A 202 13.01 -8.75 12.95
CA GLN A 202 11.65 -8.72 13.52
C GLN A 202 10.55 -8.67 12.46
N LEU A 203 10.91 -8.32 11.22
CA LEU A 203 9.98 -8.27 10.08
C LEU A 203 10.01 -9.54 9.22
N ASP A 204 10.77 -10.56 9.61
CA ASP A 204 10.82 -11.82 8.87
C ASP A 204 9.44 -12.45 8.71
N GLY A 205 9.15 -12.94 7.51
CA GLY A 205 7.84 -13.51 7.17
C GLY A 205 6.70 -12.49 7.13
N CYS A 206 7.00 -11.19 7.06
CA CYS A 206 5.97 -10.17 6.85
C CYS A 206 5.76 -9.89 5.37
N LEU A 207 4.52 -10.04 4.91
CA LEU A 207 4.06 -9.47 3.65
C LEU A 207 3.86 -7.96 3.82
N ILE A 208 4.48 -7.16 2.96
CA ILE A 208 4.31 -5.71 2.94
C ILE A 208 3.13 -5.38 2.03
N ALA A 209 1.95 -5.16 2.62
CA ALA A 209 0.77 -4.72 1.88
C ALA A 209 0.67 -3.20 1.91
N TYR A 210 0.18 -2.61 0.84
CA TYR A 210 0.02 -1.16 0.76
C TYR A 210 -1.19 -0.76 -0.06
N ASP A 211 -1.55 0.50 0.05
CA ASP A 211 -2.71 1.06 -0.60
C ASP A 211 -2.35 2.35 -1.34
N TRP A 212 -2.63 2.39 -2.62
CA TRP A 212 -2.31 3.53 -3.48
C TRP A 212 -3.18 4.77 -3.15
N THR A 213 -4.47 4.59 -2.89
CA THR A 213 -5.41 5.69 -2.63
C THR A 213 -5.25 6.26 -1.23
N THR A 214 -5.22 5.40 -0.21
CA THR A 214 -5.13 5.84 1.20
C THR A 214 -3.69 6.07 1.65
N THR A 215 -2.71 5.71 0.81
CA THR A 215 -1.26 5.90 1.05
C THR A 215 -0.73 5.15 2.28
N ARG A 216 -1.45 4.14 2.75
CA ARG A 216 -1.12 3.36 3.94
C ARG A 216 -0.28 2.15 3.58
N ILE A 217 0.69 1.84 4.44
CA ILE A 217 1.47 0.60 4.38
C ILE A 217 1.15 -0.21 5.64
N ARG A 218 1.08 -1.52 5.47
CA ARG A 218 0.82 -2.48 6.55
C ARG A 218 1.79 -3.65 6.46
N LEU A 219 2.10 -4.21 7.60
CA LEU A 219 2.77 -5.50 7.72
C LEU A 219 1.72 -6.55 8.03
N ILE A 220 1.71 -7.62 7.26
CA ILE A 220 0.91 -8.81 7.49
C ILE A 220 1.89 -9.94 7.82
N LYS A 221 2.03 -10.26 9.10
CA LYS A 221 2.88 -11.36 9.56
C LYS A 221 2.23 -12.68 9.20
N LEU A 222 3.03 -13.55 8.61
CA LEU A 222 2.64 -14.90 8.21
C LEU A 222 3.17 -15.91 9.23
N ASP A 223 2.33 -16.88 9.57
CA ASP A 223 2.76 -18.10 10.29
C ASP A 223 3.51 -19.06 9.34
N ASP A 224 4.06 -20.14 9.87
CA ASP A 224 4.80 -21.16 9.10
C ASP A 224 3.93 -21.87 8.02
N LYS A 225 2.60 -21.77 8.15
CA LYS A 225 1.63 -22.30 7.19
C LYS A 225 1.21 -21.24 6.16
N GLY A 226 1.72 -20.02 6.27
CA GLY A 226 1.37 -18.90 5.42
C GLY A 226 -0.01 -18.28 5.69
N ASN A 227 -0.58 -18.47 6.90
CA ASN A 227 -1.78 -17.76 7.32
C ASN A 227 -1.43 -16.46 8.03
N ILE A 228 -2.39 -15.57 8.20
CA ILE A 228 -2.18 -14.31 8.92
C ILE A 228 -2.08 -14.60 10.43
N GLU A 229 -0.93 -14.26 11.01
CA GLU A 229 -0.72 -14.27 12.45
C GLU A 229 -1.16 -12.94 13.07
N TRP A 230 -0.72 -11.81 12.48
CA TRP A 230 -1.17 -10.46 12.82
C TRP A 230 -1.07 -9.52 11.61
N ASN A 231 -1.72 -8.36 11.70
CA ASN A 231 -1.78 -7.35 10.64
C ASN A 231 -1.82 -5.95 11.25
N GLU A 232 -0.75 -5.16 11.06
CA GLU A 232 -0.58 -3.86 11.68
C GLU A 232 -0.18 -2.76 10.71
N PRO A 233 -0.57 -1.48 10.96
CA PRO A 233 -0.06 -0.34 10.22
C PRO A 233 1.45 -0.21 10.39
N TRP A 234 2.15 0.13 9.30
CA TRP A 234 3.60 0.35 9.30
C TRP A 234 3.97 1.68 8.65
N LEU A 235 5.06 2.31 9.12
CA LEU A 235 5.56 3.61 8.64
C LEU A 235 4.51 4.74 8.71
N GLY A 236 3.53 4.65 9.61
CA GLY A 236 2.38 5.57 9.70
C GLY A 236 2.73 7.02 10.05
N LYS A 237 3.97 7.29 10.50
CA LYS A 237 4.47 8.67 10.72
C LYS A 237 4.93 9.36 9.43
N TYR A 238 5.19 8.60 8.37
CA TYR A 238 5.55 9.13 7.06
C TYR A 238 4.33 9.13 6.14
N ARG A 239 4.11 10.22 5.43
CA ARG A 239 3.03 10.33 4.45
C ARG A 239 3.59 10.04 3.06
N PHE A 240 3.28 8.89 2.54
CA PHE A 240 3.57 8.52 1.16
C PHE A 240 2.66 9.27 0.19
N VAL A 241 3.11 9.40 -1.07
CA VAL A 241 2.33 10.03 -2.15
C VAL A 241 2.03 8.97 -3.21
N HIS A 242 0.90 8.30 -3.06
CA HIS A 242 0.43 7.23 -3.94
C HIS A 242 1.51 6.17 -4.22
N PRO A 243 1.86 5.32 -3.23
CA PRO A 243 2.85 4.26 -3.44
C PRO A 243 2.38 3.33 -4.56
N GLY A 244 3.14 3.27 -5.64
CA GLY A 244 2.76 2.58 -6.88
C GLY A 244 3.41 1.23 -7.05
N ASP A 245 4.60 1.01 -6.46
CA ASP A 245 5.30 -0.27 -6.49
C ASP A 245 6.30 -0.39 -5.35
N MET A 246 6.67 -1.63 -4.99
CA MET A 246 7.65 -1.92 -3.95
C MET A 246 8.52 -3.11 -4.33
N ALA A 247 9.82 -3.02 -4.04
CA ALA A 247 10.77 -4.09 -4.26
C ALA A 247 11.85 -4.12 -3.17
N MET A 248 12.34 -5.31 -2.84
CA MET A 248 13.52 -5.46 -1.99
C MET A 248 14.78 -5.14 -2.78
N GLY A 249 15.68 -4.37 -2.19
CA GLY A 249 17.01 -4.13 -2.72
C GLY A 249 18.01 -5.22 -2.31
N PRO A 250 19.22 -5.22 -2.90
CA PRO A 250 20.21 -6.29 -2.71
C PRO A 250 20.78 -6.38 -1.29
N LYS A 251 20.57 -5.36 -0.44
CA LYS A 251 21.00 -5.35 0.96
C LYS A 251 19.84 -5.57 1.95
N GLY A 252 18.66 -5.94 1.45
CA GLY A 252 17.45 -6.11 2.25
C GLY A 252 16.75 -4.80 2.63
N GLU A 253 17.11 -3.68 2.02
CA GLU A 253 16.36 -2.44 2.08
C GLU A 253 15.09 -2.50 1.21
N LEU A 254 14.06 -1.74 1.57
CA LEU A 254 12.85 -1.66 0.76
C LEU A 254 12.88 -0.40 -0.11
N PHE A 255 12.69 -0.58 -1.40
CA PHE A 255 12.41 0.51 -2.32
C PHE A 255 10.92 0.68 -2.53
N ILE A 256 10.45 1.93 -2.49
CA ILE A 256 9.06 2.31 -2.70
C ILE A 256 9.02 3.35 -3.81
N LEU A 257 8.33 3.05 -4.90
CA LEU A 257 8.07 4.00 -5.97
C LEU A 257 6.78 4.77 -5.66
N GLU A 258 6.88 6.08 -5.49
CA GLU A 258 5.74 6.98 -5.36
C GLU A 258 5.33 7.50 -6.75
N TYR A 259 4.04 7.42 -7.05
CA TYR A 259 3.47 7.90 -8.33
C TYR A 259 3.52 9.42 -8.44
N GLY A 260 3.35 10.13 -7.33
CA GLY A 260 3.22 11.58 -7.28
C GLY A 260 1.79 12.05 -7.00
N SER A 261 1.61 13.36 -6.89
CA SER A 261 0.36 13.97 -6.41
C SER A 261 -0.72 14.10 -7.48
N ALA A 262 -0.36 14.15 -8.75
CA ALA A 262 -1.29 14.41 -9.85
C ALA A 262 -1.48 13.17 -10.74
N TRP A 263 -2.72 12.94 -11.18
CA TRP A 263 -3.04 11.91 -12.15
C TRP A 263 -2.37 12.19 -13.50
N TYR A 264 -1.73 11.18 -14.07
CA TYR A 264 -1.04 11.23 -15.37
C TYR A 264 0.10 12.25 -15.46
N ASP A 265 0.55 12.81 -14.34
CA ASP A 265 1.69 13.70 -14.25
C ASP A 265 2.67 13.22 -13.18
N GLY A 266 3.71 12.52 -13.59
CA GLY A 266 4.72 11.94 -12.69
C GLY A 266 5.85 12.91 -12.29
N LYS A 267 5.70 14.23 -12.49
CA LYS A 267 6.76 15.24 -12.24
C LYS A 267 7.28 15.23 -10.80
N ASP A 268 6.44 14.91 -9.82
CA ASP A 268 6.79 14.80 -8.41
C ASP A 268 6.90 13.35 -7.92
N GLY A 269 6.90 12.39 -8.85
CA GLY A 269 7.16 10.98 -8.55
C GLY A 269 8.54 10.78 -7.93
N LYS A 270 8.66 9.85 -6.97
CA LYS A 270 9.90 9.64 -6.20
C LYS A 270 10.16 8.17 -5.97
N LEU A 271 11.44 7.82 -5.98
CA LEU A 271 11.90 6.55 -5.46
C LEU A 271 12.40 6.75 -4.02
N LYS A 272 11.77 6.07 -3.08
CA LYS A 272 12.15 6.06 -1.66
C LYS A 272 12.91 4.80 -1.34
N ARG A 273 13.90 4.92 -0.48
CA ARG A 273 14.62 3.79 0.13
C ARG A 273 14.37 3.77 1.62
N VAL A 274 13.84 2.66 2.12
CA VAL A 274 13.62 2.41 3.55
C VAL A 274 14.71 1.48 4.03
N THR A 275 15.46 1.92 5.02
CA THR A 275 16.55 1.19 5.67
C THR A 275 16.30 1.15 7.16
N TYR A 276 16.86 0.15 7.83
CA TYR A 276 16.90 0.09 9.29
C TYR A 276 18.25 0.53 9.82
N SER A 277 18.24 1.37 10.83
CA SER A 277 19.43 1.73 11.62
C SER A 277 19.09 1.64 13.11
N LYS A 278 19.96 0.99 13.87
CA LYS A 278 19.86 0.97 15.36
C LYS A 278 20.01 2.37 15.95
N THR A 279 20.77 3.22 15.27
CA THR A 279 20.90 4.64 15.62
C THR A 279 19.98 5.42 14.68
N PRO A 280 19.02 6.22 15.19
CA PRO A 280 18.20 7.06 14.35
C PRO A 280 19.09 7.95 13.47
N GLN A 281 19.14 7.68 12.17
CA GLN A 281 19.77 8.61 11.24
C GLN A 281 18.77 9.73 10.97
N ALA A 282 19.21 10.95 11.20
CA ALA A 282 18.46 12.12 10.81
C ALA A 282 18.30 12.12 9.28
N ILE A 283 17.06 12.16 8.81
CA ILE A 283 16.79 12.40 7.40
C ILE A 283 16.99 13.89 7.19
N ALA A 284 18.05 14.28 6.47
CA ALA A 284 18.26 15.66 6.09
C ALA A 284 17.01 16.19 5.39
N VAL A 285 16.39 17.18 5.98
CA VAL A 285 15.18 17.80 5.44
C VAL A 285 15.61 18.85 4.42
N SER A 286 14.90 18.92 3.28
CA SER A 286 15.18 19.95 2.27
C SER A 286 15.16 21.35 2.92
N PRO A 287 16.08 22.24 2.57
CA PRO A 287 16.05 23.64 3.02
C PRO A 287 14.74 24.37 2.67
N SER A 288 13.97 23.85 1.70
CA SER A 288 12.65 24.35 1.32
C SER A 288 11.49 23.73 2.11
N ASP A 289 11.75 22.86 3.09
CA ASP A 289 10.70 22.24 3.90
C ASP A 289 9.85 23.31 4.60
N PRO A 290 8.51 23.27 4.44
CA PRO A 290 7.61 24.24 5.07
C PRO A 290 7.77 24.36 6.59
N ARG A 291 8.19 23.28 7.25
CA ARG A 291 8.43 23.26 8.71
C ARG A 291 9.62 24.12 9.16
N MET A 292 10.53 24.41 8.23
CA MET A 292 11.71 25.27 8.45
C MET A 292 11.46 26.73 8.10
N LYS A 293 10.30 27.08 7.55
CA LYS A 293 9.99 28.43 7.08
C LYS A 293 10.09 29.45 8.22
N GLY A 294 11.11 30.32 8.16
CA GLY A 294 11.35 31.36 9.18
C GLY A 294 12.63 31.15 10.00
N LEU A 295 13.27 29.99 9.89
CA LEU A 295 14.65 29.82 10.35
C LEU A 295 15.63 30.58 9.44
N PRO A 296 16.73 31.14 9.98
CA PRO A 296 17.73 31.85 9.18
C PRO A 296 18.48 30.87 8.25
N LYS A 297 18.34 31.04 6.93
CA LYS A 297 18.80 30.08 5.91
C LYS A 297 20.30 29.76 5.98
N ASP A 298 21.11 30.78 6.24
CA ASP A 298 22.56 30.64 6.19
C ASP A 298 23.18 30.36 7.56
N HIS A 299 22.38 30.08 8.61
CA HIS A 299 22.86 29.80 9.94
C HIS A 299 23.24 28.32 10.09
N PRO A 300 24.44 27.99 10.64
CA PRO A 300 24.86 26.58 10.80
C PRO A 300 23.86 25.76 11.61
N GLY A 301 23.24 26.31 12.63
CA GLY A 301 22.20 25.66 13.41
C GLY A 301 20.96 25.29 12.61
N THR A 302 20.61 26.01 11.55
CA THR A 302 19.50 25.67 10.65
C THR A 302 19.80 24.39 9.86
N LYS A 303 21.06 24.25 9.40
CA LYS A 303 21.52 23.03 8.73
C LYS A 303 21.50 21.85 9.70
N LEU A 304 21.99 22.02 10.92
CA LEU A 304 21.94 20.99 11.95
C LEU A 304 20.50 20.54 12.25
N ILE A 305 19.56 21.48 12.39
CA ILE A 305 18.13 21.17 12.58
C ILE A 305 17.58 20.35 11.40
N ALA A 306 17.95 20.71 10.15
CA ALA A 306 17.51 19.99 8.94
C ALA A 306 18.07 18.57 8.87
N GLU A 307 19.25 18.34 9.41
CA GLU A 307 19.96 17.06 9.40
C GLU A 307 19.61 16.18 10.61
N THR A 308 18.70 16.62 11.48
CA THR A 308 18.32 15.94 12.72
C THR A 308 16.83 15.55 12.75
N THR A 309 16.42 14.83 13.80
CA THR A 309 15.03 14.44 14.02
C THR A 309 14.15 15.53 14.63
N CYS A 310 14.67 16.74 14.87
CA CYS A 310 13.98 17.84 15.55
C CYS A 310 12.61 18.17 14.91
N LEU A 311 12.55 18.18 13.57
CA LEU A 311 11.33 18.48 12.82
C LEU A 311 10.28 17.36 12.84
N ALA A 312 10.55 16.21 13.47
CA ALA A 312 9.54 15.21 13.73
C ALA A 312 8.52 15.68 14.79
N CYS A 313 8.99 16.47 15.75
CA CYS A 313 8.18 16.96 16.88
C CYS A 313 7.98 18.48 16.87
N HIS A 314 8.84 19.23 16.20
CA HIS A 314 8.79 20.69 16.15
C HIS A 314 8.52 21.21 14.74
N ASN A 315 7.94 22.39 14.65
CA ASN A 315 7.71 23.13 13.43
C ASN A 315 7.95 24.63 13.74
N THR A 316 8.33 25.42 12.77
CA THR A 316 8.58 26.85 13.02
C THR A 316 7.31 27.61 13.42
N THR A 317 6.16 27.29 12.83
CA THR A 317 4.93 28.09 12.98
C THR A 317 3.67 27.32 13.37
N GLN A 318 3.63 26.03 13.12
CA GLN A 318 2.48 25.19 13.42
C GLN A 318 2.79 24.26 14.60
N LYS A 319 1.94 24.26 15.62
CA LYS A 319 2.09 23.37 16.76
C LYS A 319 1.92 21.92 16.31
N SER A 320 2.85 21.06 16.75
CA SER A 320 2.78 19.62 16.59
C SER A 320 2.90 18.92 17.95
N ILE A 321 3.78 17.96 18.12
CA ILE A 321 4.02 17.30 19.41
C ILE A 321 4.71 18.27 20.39
N GLY A 322 5.75 18.98 19.94
CA GLY A 322 6.48 19.99 20.72
C GLY A 322 6.02 21.42 20.44
N PRO A 323 6.52 22.41 21.18
CA PRO A 323 6.26 23.82 20.93
C PRO A 323 6.79 24.24 19.56
N THR A 324 6.20 25.28 18.98
CA THR A 324 6.76 25.88 17.76
C THR A 324 8.07 26.59 18.07
N TYR A 325 8.97 26.65 17.10
CA TYR A 325 10.21 27.42 17.26
C TYR A 325 9.92 28.90 17.45
N ARG A 326 8.81 29.42 16.92
CA ARG A 326 8.34 30.78 17.18
C ARG A 326 7.92 30.99 18.62
N ASP A 327 7.25 30.02 19.25
CA ASP A 327 6.88 30.11 20.67
C ASP A 327 8.12 30.07 21.56
N VAL A 328 9.08 29.19 21.23
CA VAL A 328 10.36 29.11 21.92
C VAL A 328 11.13 30.43 21.82
N ALA A 329 11.27 30.99 20.63
CA ALA A 329 11.90 32.29 20.42
C ALA A 329 11.16 33.42 21.19
N GLY A 330 9.80 33.40 21.12
CA GLY A 330 8.99 34.40 21.83
C GLY A 330 9.15 34.38 23.32
N LYS A 331 9.41 33.22 23.92
CA LYS A 331 9.59 33.07 25.37
C LYS A 331 11.01 33.38 25.83
N TYR A 332 12.03 33.01 25.05
CA TYR A 332 13.42 32.95 25.53
C TYR A 332 14.40 33.90 24.84
N ALA A 333 14.05 34.53 23.71
CA ALA A 333 15.00 35.35 22.94
C ALA A 333 15.58 36.56 23.71
N LYS A 334 14.94 36.98 24.79
CA LYS A 334 15.41 38.11 25.64
C LYS A 334 16.19 37.68 26.88
N ASP A 335 16.24 36.39 27.16
CA ASP A 335 16.96 35.87 28.35
C ASP A 335 18.43 35.56 27.95
N PRO A 336 19.42 36.22 28.56
CA PRO A 336 20.82 36.01 28.22
C PRO A 336 21.34 34.60 28.51
N ASN A 337 20.68 33.86 29.41
CA ASN A 337 21.06 32.48 29.76
C ASN A 337 20.34 31.41 28.91
N SER A 338 19.46 31.83 28.02
CA SER A 338 18.57 30.93 27.30
C SER A 338 19.32 29.95 26.37
N ILE A 339 20.40 30.39 25.73
CA ILE A 339 21.17 29.55 24.80
C ILE A 339 21.71 28.34 25.52
N GLU A 340 22.42 28.56 26.65
CA GLU A 340 23.02 27.46 27.41
C GLU A 340 21.98 26.54 28.04
N MET A 341 20.92 27.12 28.60
CA MET A 341 19.82 26.38 29.22
C MET A 341 19.11 25.49 28.19
N LEU A 342 18.76 26.04 27.03
CA LEU A 342 18.06 25.31 25.99
C LEU A 342 18.95 24.29 25.28
N ALA A 343 20.25 24.58 25.10
CA ALA A 343 21.19 23.63 24.53
C ALA A 343 21.33 22.39 25.43
N ASN A 344 21.45 22.59 26.74
CA ASN A 344 21.42 21.50 27.72
C ASN A 344 20.08 20.76 27.72
N LYS A 345 18.95 21.46 27.50
CA LYS A 345 17.62 20.85 27.36
C LYS A 345 17.53 19.96 26.13
N VAL A 346 18.16 20.32 25.01
CA VAL A 346 18.23 19.47 23.83
C VAL A 346 18.99 18.18 24.15
N ILE A 347 20.15 18.27 24.81
CA ILE A 347 20.97 17.09 25.13
C ILE A 347 20.27 16.17 26.15
N LYS A 348 19.71 16.72 27.22
CA LYS A 348 19.18 15.98 28.37
C LYS A 348 17.69 15.62 28.22
N GLY A 349 16.98 16.27 27.32
CA GLY A 349 15.54 16.17 27.24
C GLY A 349 14.80 16.78 28.42
N GLY A 350 13.54 16.36 28.64
CA GLY A 350 12.74 16.70 29.82
C GLY A 350 11.33 17.18 29.50
N VAL A 351 10.57 17.51 30.55
CA VAL A 351 9.12 17.78 30.53
C VAL A 351 8.80 19.04 31.34
N GLY A 352 7.60 19.55 31.23
CA GLY A 352 6.96 20.49 32.15
C GLY A 352 6.77 21.91 31.65
N VAL A 353 7.70 22.51 30.90
CA VAL A 353 7.60 23.92 30.48
C VAL A 353 6.51 24.16 29.43
N TRP A 354 6.25 23.17 28.58
CA TRP A 354 5.32 23.25 27.46
C TRP A 354 4.18 22.21 27.54
N GLY A 355 3.99 21.64 28.73
CA GLY A 355 2.99 20.59 29.00
C GLY A 355 3.62 19.25 29.41
N GLU A 356 2.82 18.22 29.44
CA GLU A 356 3.21 16.90 29.93
C GLU A 356 3.99 16.04 28.92
N GLN A 357 4.01 16.41 27.64
CA GLN A 357 4.74 15.68 26.61
C GLN A 357 6.25 15.84 26.82
N PRO A 358 6.98 14.74 27.06
CA PRO A 358 8.43 14.80 27.24
C PRO A 358 9.14 15.05 25.91
N MET A 359 10.11 15.94 25.90
CA MET A 359 11.12 16.03 24.86
C MET A 359 12.16 14.92 25.11
N PRO A 360 12.39 13.99 24.18
CA PRO A 360 13.42 12.96 24.33
C PRO A 360 14.83 13.58 24.40
N PRO A 361 15.80 12.95 25.09
CA PRO A 361 17.18 13.39 25.08
C PRO A 361 17.84 13.15 23.71
N HIS A 362 18.76 14.04 23.36
CA HIS A 362 19.55 13.95 22.13
C HIS A 362 21.07 13.94 22.45
N PRO A 363 21.58 12.89 23.14
CA PRO A 363 22.97 12.81 23.61
C PRO A 363 24.00 12.66 22.50
N GLN A 364 23.54 12.41 21.25
CA GLN A 364 24.41 12.34 20.06
C GLN A 364 24.94 13.70 19.62
N HIS A 365 24.41 14.82 20.14
CA HIS A 365 24.85 16.16 19.83
C HIS A 365 25.74 16.71 20.95
N ASN A 366 26.82 17.34 20.57
CA ASN A 366 27.65 18.07 21.51
C ASN A 366 27.03 19.43 21.85
N ILE A 367 27.59 20.08 22.89
CA ILE A 367 27.05 21.36 23.41
C ILE A 367 27.15 22.49 22.38
N GLU A 368 28.18 22.49 21.54
CA GLU A 368 28.39 23.53 20.53
C GLU A 368 27.37 23.42 19.40
N GLU A 369 27.11 22.21 18.91
CA GLU A 369 26.05 21.95 17.92
C GLU A 369 24.67 22.37 18.43
N THR A 370 24.35 22.03 19.68
CA THR A 370 23.07 22.39 20.29
C THR A 370 22.92 23.88 20.54
N ARG A 371 24.00 24.59 20.86
CA ARG A 371 24.03 26.07 20.94
C ARG A 371 23.67 26.68 19.58
N GLN A 372 24.33 26.24 18.51
CA GLN A 372 24.04 26.73 17.16
C GLN A 372 22.58 26.47 16.75
N MET A 373 22.03 25.29 17.07
CA MET A 373 20.61 24.99 16.81
C MET A 373 19.70 25.97 17.58
N VAL A 374 19.96 26.19 18.85
CA VAL A 374 19.19 27.12 19.70
C VAL A 374 19.30 28.54 19.20
N GLU A 375 20.48 29.01 18.84
CA GLU A 375 20.67 30.35 18.25
C GLU A 375 19.83 30.54 16.98
N ALA A 376 19.80 29.55 16.10
CA ALA A 376 18.94 29.58 14.91
C ALA A 376 17.44 29.68 15.28
N ILE A 377 17.02 28.92 16.31
CA ILE A 377 15.63 28.93 16.79
C ILE A 377 15.29 30.31 17.40
N LEU A 378 16.14 30.87 18.22
CA LEU A 378 15.88 32.15 18.91
C LEU A 378 15.85 33.35 17.92
N ARG A 379 16.39 33.21 16.71
CA ARG A 379 16.31 34.21 15.62
C ARG A 379 15.03 34.14 14.82
N VAL A 380 14.11 33.20 15.10
CA VAL A 380 12.81 33.13 14.44
C VAL A 380 11.96 34.35 14.81
N ARG A 381 11.70 35.23 13.82
CA ARG A 381 10.96 36.49 14.07
C ARG A 381 9.47 36.22 14.27
N LYS A 382 8.85 36.94 15.21
CA LYS A 382 7.40 37.13 15.25
C LYS A 382 7.02 37.96 14.01
N LYS A 383 6.12 37.44 13.19
CA LYS A 383 5.37 38.30 12.26
C LYS A 383 4.17 38.87 12.99
#